data_4ec577770e39e8b9fcacc6d1177638c0
#
_entry.id   4ec577770e39e8b9fcacc6d1177638c0
#
_cell.length_a   1.000
_cell.length_b   1.000
_cell.length_c   1.000
_cell.angle_alpha   90.00
_cell.angle_beta   90.00
_cell.angle_gamma   90.00
#
_symmetry.space_group_name_H-M   'P 1'
#
loop_
_entity.id
_entity.type
_entity.pdbx_description
1 polymer ?
#
loop_
_entity_poly.entity_id
_entity_poly.type
_entity_poly.pdbx_seq_one_letter_code
_entity_poly.pdbx_strand_id
1 'polypeptide(L)'
;MIGWYVPEYEPGLPWWPLVVVIVAIVVINIVNNRLAPQSHYLLWSFASSVVLIAIGLLDGNSFTDMGLGWWFYLSGFIWAATSIGVVTAFYVVVSLFKKTRQAFKDDSIGSLSAGKLAFQALVEVPFGTVLLEEIAFR
;
A
#
# COMPACT_ATOMS: atom_id res chain seq x y z
N MET A 1 27.17 -9.05 3.73
CA MET A 1 26.26 -10.00 4.42
C MET A 1 25.01 -9.26 4.80
N ILE A 2 23.89 -9.52 4.13
CA ILE A 2 22.60 -8.95 4.51
C ILE A 2 22.09 -9.86 5.62
N GLY A 3 22.31 -9.46 6.86
CA GLY A 3 21.76 -10.15 8.01
C GLY A 3 20.25 -9.93 8.02
N TRP A 4 19.48 -11.00 7.87
CA TRP A 4 18.04 -10.98 8.10
C TRP A 4 17.87 -10.77 9.61
N TYR A 5 17.33 -9.62 10.01
CA TYR A 5 16.88 -9.39 11.37
C TYR A 5 15.63 -10.25 11.58
N VAL A 6 15.78 -11.35 12.24
CA VAL A 6 14.63 -12.13 12.75
C VAL A 6 14.37 -11.56 14.15
N PRO A 7 13.24 -10.88 14.39
CA PRO A 7 12.91 -10.43 15.73
C PRO A 7 12.86 -11.64 16.65
N GLU A 8 13.59 -11.56 17.75
CA GLU A 8 13.57 -12.59 18.79
C GLU A 8 12.14 -12.64 19.34
N TYR A 9 11.46 -13.77 19.17
CA TYR A 9 10.12 -13.97 19.69
C TYR A 9 10.22 -14.03 21.22
N GLU A 10 9.81 -12.97 21.88
CA GLU A 10 9.63 -12.94 23.33
C GLU A 10 8.34 -13.71 23.67
N PRO A 11 8.44 -14.90 24.30
CA PRO A 11 7.25 -15.63 24.71
C PRO A 11 6.57 -14.87 25.84
N GLY A 12 5.43 -14.25 25.53
CA GLY A 12 4.63 -13.54 26.52
C GLY A 12 4.15 -12.15 26.09
N LEU A 13 4.30 -11.78 24.81
CA LEU A 13 3.70 -10.56 24.30
C LEU A 13 2.19 -10.55 24.54
N PRO A 14 1.65 -9.49 25.16
CA PRO A 14 0.23 -9.39 25.40
C PRO A 14 -0.54 -9.43 24.09
N TRP A 15 -1.58 -10.24 24.02
CA TRP A 15 -2.42 -10.40 22.81
C TRP A 15 -3.30 -9.19 22.48
N TRP A 16 -3.48 -8.29 23.44
CA TRP A 16 -4.37 -7.14 23.29
C TRP A 16 -3.94 -6.14 22.20
N PRO A 17 -2.64 -5.87 21.93
CA PRO A 17 -2.26 -4.96 20.84
C PRO A 17 -2.68 -5.51 19.47
N LEU A 18 -2.58 -6.83 19.27
CA LEU A 18 -3.05 -7.48 18.06
C LEU A 18 -4.56 -7.26 17.87
N VAL A 19 -5.35 -7.38 18.93
CA VAL A 19 -6.80 -7.13 18.85
C VAL A 19 -7.07 -5.66 18.52
N VAL A 20 -6.35 -4.71 19.14
CA VAL A 20 -6.49 -3.28 18.84
C VAL A 20 -6.19 -3.00 17.37
N VAL A 21 -5.12 -3.56 16.83
CA VAL A 21 -4.76 -3.38 15.41
C VAL A 21 -5.82 -3.99 14.50
N ILE A 22 -6.30 -5.20 14.76
CA ILE A 22 -7.36 -5.84 13.97
C ILE A 22 -8.63 -5.00 13.99
N VAL A 23 -9.06 -4.53 15.16
CA VAL A 23 -10.24 -3.67 15.30
C VAL A 23 -10.03 -2.36 14.53
N ALA A 24 -8.85 -1.74 14.64
CA ALA A 24 -8.53 -0.52 13.91
C ALA A 24 -8.61 -0.74 12.39
N ILE A 25 -8.03 -1.82 11.87
CA ILE A 25 -8.09 -2.16 10.42
C ILE A 25 -9.54 -2.36 9.97
N VAL A 26 -10.36 -3.08 10.75
CA VAL A 26 -11.77 -3.28 10.41
C VAL A 26 -12.54 -1.96 10.38
N VAL A 27 -12.34 -1.11 11.38
CA VAL A 27 -12.97 0.22 11.44
C VAL A 27 -12.52 1.09 10.27
N ILE A 28 -11.21 1.16 10.00
CA ILE A 28 -10.64 1.90 8.87
C ILE A 28 -11.24 1.42 7.54
N ASN A 29 -11.34 0.09 7.36
CA ASN A 29 -11.92 -0.48 6.15
C ASN A 29 -13.38 -0.08 5.98
N ILE A 30 -14.18 -0.12 7.05
CA ILE A 30 -15.59 0.31 7.01
C ILE A 30 -15.68 1.81 6.69
N VAL A 31 -14.87 2.64 7.35
CA VAL A 31 -14.86 4.08 7.13
C VAL A 31 -14.48 4.40 5.68
N ASN A 32 -13.39 3.86 5.19
CA ASN A 32 -12.88 4.15 3.84
C ASN A 32 -13.85 3.66 2.74
N ASN A 33 -14.49 2.50 2.93
CA ASN A 33 -15.30 1.90 1.87
C ASN A 33 -16.79 2.21 1.96
N ARG A 34 -17.30 2.60 3.13
CA ARG A 34 -18.75 2.80 3.35
C ARG A 34 -19.12 4.23 3.74
N LEU A 35 -18.27 4.93 4.47
CA LEU A 35 -18.62 6.21 5.08
C LEU A 35 -17.88 7.38 4.44
N ALA A 36 -16.65 7.19 4.00
CA ALA A 36 -15.85 8.27 3.42
C ALA A 36 -16.35 8.63 2.01
N PRO A 37 -16.58 9.93 1.72
CA PRO A 37 -16.85 10.38 0.37
C PRO A 37 -15.65 10.08 -0.55
N GLN A 38 -15.92 9.61 -1.77
CA GLN A 38 -14.86 9.30 -2.75
C GLN A 38 -13.91 10.48 -3.03
N SER A 39 -14.43 11.71 -2.94
CA SER A 39 -13.63 12.93 -3.10
C SER A 39 -12.54 13.12 -2.05
N HIS A 40 -12.67 12.48 -0.88
CA HIS A 40 -11.73 12.59 0.24
C HIS A 40 -11.00 11.26 0.51
N TYR A 41 -11.12 10.28 -0.39
CA TYR A 41 -10.54 8.96 -0.22
C TYR A 41 -9.04 9.00 0.12
N LEU A 42 -8.26 9.80 -0.61
CA LEU A 42 -6.83 9.97 -0.38
C LEU A 42 -6.52 10.50 1.03
N LEU A 43 -7.30 11.50 1.48
CA LEU A 43 -7.13 12.09 2.81
C LEU A 43 -7.44 11.07 3.92
N TRP A 44 -8.51 10.31 3.77
CA TRP A 44 -8.88 9.26 4.73
C TRP A 44 -7.87 8.13 4.78
N SER A 45 -7.37 7.69 3.64
CA SER A 45 -6.33 6.65 3.57
C SER A 45 -5.03 7.11 4.23
N PHE A 46 -4.62 8.35 3.98
CA PHE A 46 -3.44 8.93 4.62
C PHE A 46 -3.64 9.08 6.14
N ALA A 47 -4.77 9.61 6.59
CA ALA A 47 -5.10 9.73 8.01
C ALA A 47 -5.13 8.36 8.71
N SER A 48 -5.70 7.36 8.06
CA SER A 48 -5.73 5.97 8.54
C SER A 48 -4.33 5.39 8.70
N SER A 49 -3.44 5.64 7.75
CA SER A 49 -2.04 5.23 7.81
C SER A 49 -1.31 5.86 9.01
N VAL A 50 -1.55 7.16 9.25
CA VAL A 50 -0.99 7.87 10.41
C VAL A 50 -1.49 7.28 11.73
N VAL A 51 -2.79 6.94 11.81
CA VAL A 51 -3.39 6.31 13.00
C VAL A 51 -2.75 4.95 13.28
N LEU A 52 -2.55 4.11 12.26
CA LEU A 52 -1.91 2.80 12.41
C LEU A 52 -0.46 2.92 12.89
N ILE A 53 0.31 3.87 12.30
CA ILE A 53 1.67 4.16 12.75
C ILE A 53 1.67 4.62 14.22
N ALA A 54 0.75 5.50 14.59
CA ALA A 54 0.64 5.99 15.97
C ALA A 54 0.34 4.85 16.96
N ILE A 55 -0.55 3.91 16.60
CA ILE A 55 -0.84 2.71 17.41
C ILE A 55 0.44 1.89 17.59
N GLY A 56 1.20 1.63 16.51
CA GLY A 56 2.46 0.89 16.60
C GLY A 56 3.50 1.57 17.49
N LEU A 57 3.65 2.89 17.39
CA LEU A 57 4.56 3.66 18.25
C LEU A 57 4.13 3.64 19.73
N LEU A 58 2.83 3.72 20.00
CA LEU A 58 2.29 3.66 21.37
C LEU A 58 2.47 2.26 22.00
N ASP A 59 2.52 1.23 21.17
CA ASP A 59 2.83 -0.15 21.61
C ASP A 59 4.34 -0.37 21.84
N GLY A 60 5.16 0.67 21.62
CA GLY A 60 6.61 0.62 21.87
C GLY A 60 7.44 0.21 20.66
N ASN A 61 6.84 -0.04 19.50
CA ASN A 61 7.57 -0.34 18.29
C ASN A 61 8.30 0.89 17.76
N SER A 62 9.52 0.70 17.25
CA SER A 62 10.24 1.75 16.53
C SER A 62 9.83 1.77 15.04
N PHE A 63 10.15 2.85 14.34
CA PHE A 63 9.99 2.90 12.88
C PHE A 63 10.72 1.76 12.16
N THR A 64 11.84 1.31 12.71
CA THR A 64 12.61 0.19 12.15
C THR A 64 11.87 -1.13 12.32
N ASP A 65 11.26 -1.37 13.48
CA ASP A 65 10.49 -2.59 13.77
C ASP A 65 9.24 -2.67 12.86
N MET A 66 8.63 -1.52 12.58
CA MET A 66 7.53 -1.40 11.61
C MET A 66 7.98 -1.46 10.14
N GLY A 67 9.27 -1.73 9.87
CA GLY A 67 9.83 -1.78 8.52
C GLY A 67 9.92 -0.42 7.81
N LEU A 68 9.73 0.68 8.53
CA LEU A 68 9.83 2.05 8.04
C LEU A 68 11.23 2.64 8.28
N GLY A 69 12.22 1.80 8.60
CA GLY A 69 13.59 2.21 8.84
C GLY A 69 14.26 2.71 7.57
N TRP A 70 15.11 3.73 7.70
CA TRP A 70 15.83 4.35 6.60
C TRP A 70 16.60 3.36 5.71
N TRP A 71 17.13 2.29 6.28
CA TRP A 71 17.92 1.27 5.59
C TRP A 71 17.12 0.48 4.54
N PHE A 72 15.82 0.45 4.64
CA PHE A 72 14.95 -0.30 3.73
C PHE A 72 14.57 0.49 2.46
N TYR A 73 14.76 1.82 2.43
CA TYR A 73 14.32 2.63 1.29
C TYR A 73 15.03 2.27 -0.02
N LEU A 74 16.35 2.11 0.01
CA LEU A 74 17.11 1.76 -1.20
C LEU A 74 16.71 0.38 -1.73
N SER A 75 16.64 -0.60 -0.85
CA SER A 75 16.21 -1.97 -1.20
C SER A 75 14.76 -1.96 -1.71
N GLY A 76 13.86 -1.28 -1.02
CA GLY A 76 12.47 -1.13 -1.43
C GLY A 76 12.34 -0.44 -2.80
N PHE A 77 13.11 0.60 -3.06
CA PHE A 77 13.13 1.27 -4.36
C PHE A 77 13.60 0.34 -5.49
N ILE A 78 14.66 -0.44 -5.28
CA ILE A 78 15.16 -1.40 -6.28
C ILE A 78 14.09 -2.46 -6.58
N TRP A 79 13.47 -3.02 -5.55
CA TRP A 79 12.41 -4.02 -5.73
C TRP A 79 11.17 -3.43 -6.40
N ALA A 80 10.77 -2.22 -6.03
CA ALA A 80 9.64 -1.52 -6.66
C ALA A 80 9.93 -1.25 -8.15
N ALA A 81 11.11 -0.72 -8.48
CA ALA A 81 11.50 -0.47 -9.86
C ALA A 81 11.56 -1.75 -10.69
N THR A 82 12.11 -2.84 -10.12
CA THR A 82 12.15 -4.15 -10.76
C THR A 82 10.74 -4.68 -11.03
N SER A 83 9.86 -4.62 -10.04
CA SER A 83 8.48 -5.08 -10.17
C SER A 83 7.72 -4.30 -11.22
N ILE A 84 7.84 -2.97 -11.22
CA ILE A 84 7.24 -2.11 -12.25
C ILE A 84 7.79 -2.48 -13.64
N GLY A 85 9.09 -2.70 -13.76
CA GLY A 85 9.73 -3.12 -15.02
C GLY A 85 9.18 -4.44 -15.53
N VAL A 86 9.08 -5.46 -14.68
CA VAL A 86 8.54 -6.78 -15.03
C VAL A 86 7.08 -6.68 -15.45
N VAL A 87 6.24 -5.99 -14.68
CA VAL A 87 4.82 -5.83 -14.99
C VAL A 87 4.65 -5.06 -16.30
N THR A 88 5.40 -3.99 -16.50
CA THR A 88 5.36 -3.19 -17.74
C THR A 88 5.77 -4.05 -18.94
N ALA A 89 6.86 -4.81 -18.83
CA ALA A 89 7.30 -5.72 -19.89
C ALA A 89 6.23 -6.76 -20.22
N PHE A 90 5.61 -7.35 -19.20
CA PHE A 90 4.49 -8.28 -19.38
C PHE A 90 3.33 -7.63 -20.15
N TYR A 91 2.89 -6.43 -19.75
CA TYR A 91 1.81 -5.71 -20.44
C TYR A 91 2.17 -5.36 -21.88
N VAL A 92 3.42 -4.96 -22.16
CA VAL A 92 3.88 -4.70 -23.52
C VAL A 92 3.79 -5.97 -24.36
N VAL A 93 4.32 -7.10 -23.88
CA VAL A 93 4.26 -8.37 -24.60
C VAL A 93 2.82 -8.79 -24.86
N VAL A 94 1.96 -8.73 -23.86
CA VAL A 94 0.56 -9.16 -23.96
C VAL A 94 -0.23 -8.24 -24.90
N SER A 95 0.10 -6.95 -24.97
CA SER A 95 -0.54 -5.96 -25.87
C SER A 95 -0.20 -6.17 -27.35
N LEU A 96 0.84 -6.95 -27.69
CA LEU A 96 1.15 -7.32 -29.07
C LEU A 96 0.12 -8.27 -29.69
N PHE A 97 -0.63 -8.99 -28.86
CA PHE A 97 -1.66 -9.92 -29.34
C PHE A 97 -3.00 -9.21 -29.50
N LYS A 98 -3.59 -9.24 -30.72
CA LYS A 98 -4.86 -8.55 -31.04
C LYS A 98 -6.01 -8.93 -30.11
N LYS A 99 -6.14 -10.21 -29.76
CA LYS A 99 -7.22 -10.70 -28.87
C LYS A 99 -7.11 -10.10 -27.47
N THR A 100 -5.91 -10.05 -26.92
CA THR A 100 -5.66 -9.53 -25.57
C THR A 100 -5.77 -8.01 -25.52
N ARG A 101 -5.33 -7.33 -26.58
CA ARG A 101 -5.48 -5.86 -26.71
C ARG A 101 -6.94 -5.41 -26.67
N GLN A 102 -7.87 -6.25 -27.16
CA GLN A 102 -9.30 -5.92 -27.08
C GLN A 102 -9.84 -6.05 -25.65
N ALA A 103 -9.34 -6.99 -24.87
CA ALA A 103 -9.73 -7.15 -23.47
C ALA A 103 -9.25 -6.00 -22.56
N PHE A 104 -8.18 -5.29 -22.97
CA PHE A 104 -7.67 -4.12 -22.24
C PHE A 104 -8.30 -2.79 -22.67
N LYS A 105 -9.22 -2.80 -23.65
CA LYS A 105 -10.00 -1.60 -24.00
C LYS A 105 -11.11 -1.42 -22.97
N ASP A 106 -10.82 -0.59 -21.97
CA ASP A 106 -11.81 -0.11 -21.04
C ASP A 106 -12.27 1.27 -21.48
N ASP A 107 -13.51 1.38 -21.95
CA ASP A 107 -14.07 2.63 -22.43
C ASP A 107 -14.17 3.70 -21.33
N SER A 108 -14.20 3.28 -20.06
CA SER A 108 -14.21 4.18 -18.91
C SER A 108 -12.87 4.91 -18.76
N ILE A 109 -11.76 4.25 -19.07
CA ILE A 109 -10.41 4.83 -19.04
C ILE A 109 -10.20 5.76 -20.27
N GLY A 110 -10.72 5.38 -21.43
CA GLY A 110 -10.63 6.18 -22.66
C GLY A 110 -11.27 7.57 -22.58
N SER A 111 -12.19 7.76 -21.64
CA SER A 111 -12.86 9.05 -21.41
C SER A 111 -12.08 9.98 -20.46
N LEU A 112 -11.03 9.50 -19.77
CA LEU A 112 -10.26 10.29 -18.82
C LEU A 112 -9.18 11.10 -19.51
N SER A 113 -8.99 12.36 -19.05
CA SER A 113 -7.84 13.15 -19.50
C SER A 113 -6.51 12.52 -19.03
N ALA A 114 -5.46 12.71 -19.84
CA ALA A 114 -4.13 12.19 -19.49
C ALA A 114 -3.63 12.67 -18.11
N GLY A 115 -3.96 13.92 -17.72
CA GLY A 115 -3.63 14.45 -16.40
C GLY A 115 -4.36 13.70 -15.27
N LYS A 116 -5.63 13.34 -15.46
CA LYS A 116 -6.39 12.58 -14.46
C LYS A 116 -5.87 11.15 -14.33
N LEU A 117 -5.52 10.50 -15.45
CA LEU A 117 -4.89 9.19 -15.44
C LEU A 117 -3.54 9.20 -14.72
N ALA A 118 -2.70 10.21 -15.01
CA ALA A 118 -1.41 10.37 -14.34
C ALA A 118 -1.59 10.60 -12.83
N PHE A 119 -2.55 11.44 -12.42
CA PHE A 119 -2.85 11.68 -11.01
C PHE A 119 -3.31 10.39 -10.31
N GLN A 120 -4.22 9.64 -10.91
CA GLN A 120 -4.68 8.37 -10.33
C GLN A 120 -3.54 7.36 -10.19
N ALA A 121 -2.74 7.18 -11.24
CA ALA A 121 -1.67 6.19 -11.26
C ALA A 121 -0.50 6.55 -10.33
N LEU A 122 -0.14 7.83 -10.21
CA LEU A 122 1.07 8.27 -9.49
C LEU A 122 0.79 8.77 -8.06
N VAL A 123 -0.45 9.13 -7.77
CA VAL A 123 -0.82 9.71 -6.47
C VAL A 123 -1.91 8.90 -5.80
N GLU A 124 -3.08 8.76 -6.43
CA GLU A 124 -4.24 8.17 -5.79
C GLU A 124 -4.04 6.68 -5.45
N VAL A 125 -3.52 5.89 -6.37
CA VAL A 125 -3.23 4.47 -6.11
C VAL A 125 -2.09 4.28 -5.11
N PRO A 126 -0.88 4.88 -5.27
CA PRO A 126 0.20 4.66 -4.33
C PRO A 126 -0.09 5.16 -2.91
N PHE A 127 -0.68 6.34 -2.77
CA PHE A 127 -0.92 6.95 -1.45
C PHE A 127 -2.31 6.67 -0.89
N GLY A 128 -3.29 6.39 -1.73
CA GLY A 128 -4.65 6.06 -1.30
C GLY A 128 -4.83 4.60 -0.92
N THR A 129 -4.23 3.68 -1.65
CA THR A 129 -4.42 2.23 -1.46
C THR A 129 -3.16 1.57 -0.96
N VAL A 130 -2.07 1.62 -1.73
CA VAL A 130 -0.86 0.83 -1.46
C VAL A 130 -0.21 1.22 -0.13
N LEU A 131 -0.11 2.53 0.16
CA LEU A 131 0.48 2.99 1.42
C LEU A 131 -0.30 2.47 2.63
N LEU A 132 -1.62 2.57 2.59
CA LEU A 132 -2.47 2.10 3.69
C LEU A 132 -2.35 0.58 3.88
N GLU A 133 -2.41 -0.18 2.78
CA GLU A 133 -2.28 -1.64 2.83
C GLU A 133 -0.89 -2.06 3.34
N GLU A 134 0.17 -1.42 2.88
CA GLU A 134 1.53 -1.72 3.32
C GLU A 134 1.69 -1.48 4.83
N ILE A 135 1.16 -0.38 5.36
CA ILE A 135 1.23 -0.08 6.80
C ILE A 135 0.33 -1.01 7.61
N ALA A 136 -0.83 -1.39 7.10
CA ALA A 136 -1.78 -2.24 7.81
C ALA A 136 -1.31 -3.70 7.94
N PHE A 137 -0.55 -4.21 6.97
CA PHE A 137 -0.17 -5.62 6.89
C PHE A 137 1.33 -5.88 7.10
N ARG A 138 2.09 -4.87 7.44
CA ARG A 138 3.51 -4.99 7.74
C ARG A 138 3.77 -5.11 9.22
#